data_b5440e678fd730c90519717fd9344612
#
_entry.id   b5440e678fd730c90519717fd9344612
#
_cell.length_a   1.000
_cell.length_b   1.000
_cell.length_c   1.000
_cell.angle_alpha   90.00
_cell.angle_beta   90.00
_cell.angle_gamma   90.00
#
_symmetry.space_group_name_H-M   'P 1'
#
loop_
_entity.id
_entity.type
_entity.pdbx_description
1 polymer ?
#
loop_
_entity_poly.entity_id
_entity_poly.type
_entity_poly.pdbx_seq_one_letter_code
_entity_poly.pdbx_strand_id
1 'polypeptide(L)'
;LLAIASVQTIIMSTDPPLSPASRLLQGVHVWPVFFFDFSDFEPMKTVAMVLFPDFLLLDMAGPMEVFSIANRYLEPAERYVLSTIGTEHGALRASNGVSVQADVHIDQADQAYDLLLVPGGPGAYNEKHPPLLGWLKGAVKRAGRYGSICTGAFVLGHAGLIDGYRVTTHWHYTERLIKGFPKATVETDQIFVQDRNLITSGGVTAGIDLALAVVAEDHGKKVAQDVAKVLLVVMKRQGGQAQFSPLMATVAPHETPVTRVQNYVLDHLDEAFSIERMAGLATMSPRHFARVFAREVNMTPMEFLQSARIDCARNLLETSDLPLKTVAFKSGFGSVRHMRFLFSE
;
A
#
# COMPACT_ATOMS: atom_id res chain seq x y z
N LEU A 1 20.65 -19.99 -13.27
CA LEU A 1 22.11 -20.13 -13.55
C LEU A 1 22.47 -21.32 -14.46
N LEU A 2 21.49 -22.08 -14.96
CA LEU A 2 21.73 -23.26 -15.84
C LEU A 2 21.34 -23.04 -17.32
N ALA A 3 20.90 -21.86 -17.72
CA ALA A 3 20.51 -21.54 -19.11
C ALA A 3 21.48 -20.60 -19.83
N ILE A 4 22.59 -20.18 -19.22
CA ILE A 4 23.57 -19.25 -19.84
C ILE A 4 24.86 -19.95 -20.29
N ALA A 5 25.03 -21.25 -20.01
CA ALA A 5 26.27 -21.96 -20.29
C ALA A 5 26.36 -22.64 -21.71
N SER A 6 25.38 -22.45 -22.61
CA SER A 6 25.33 -23.16 -23.89
C SER A 6 25.58 -22.29 -25.14
N VAL A 7 26.00 -21.05 -25.02
CA VAL A 7 26.22 -20.14 -26.17
C VAL A 7 27.71 -19.80 -26.42
N GLN A 8 28.64 -20.28 -25.62
CA GLN A 8 30.07 -19.91 -25.73
C GLN A 8 30.98 -20.92 -26.40
N THR A 9 30.49 -21.91 -27.11
CA THR A 9 31.38 -22.91 -27.76
C THR A 9 31.03 -23.15 -29.23
N ILE A 10 31.07 -22.12 -30.04
CA ILE A 10 31.23 -22.25 -31.51
C ILE A 10 31.94 -20.99 -31.97
N ILE A 11 33.24 -21.03 -32.09
CA ILE A 11 34.11 -20.36 -33.06
C ILE A 11 35.57 -20.63 -32.63
N MET A 12 36.13 -21.69 -33.12
CA MET A 12 37.53 -21.87 -33.48
C MET A 12 37.63 -23.17 -34.29
N SER A 13 37.39 -23.11 -35.58
CA SER A 13 37.84 -24.12 -36.53
C SER A 13 38.73 -23.41 -37.53
N THR A 14 40.01 -23.73 -37.48
CA THR A 14 41.00 -23.34 -38.50
C THR A 14 40.92 -24.39 -39.62
N ASP A 15 40.24 -24.07 -40.71
CA ASP A 15 40.17 -24.91 -41.88
C ASP A 15 41.15 -24.47 -42.97
N PRO A 16 41.72 -25.43 -43.77
CA PRO A 16 42.68 -25.16 -44.82
C PRO A 16 42.03 -24.54 -46.07
N PRO A 17 42.82 -24.04 -47.04
CA PRO A 17 42.32 -23.21 -48.12
C PRO A 17 41.39 -23.95 -49.10
N LEU A 18 40.24 -23.33 -49.37
CA LEU A 18 39.19 -23.84 -50.24
C LEU A 18 39.54 -23.73 -51.72
N SER A 19 39.05 -24.71 -52.51
CA SER A 19 39.21 -24.89 -53.95
C SER A 19 38.44 -23.83 -54.77
N PRO A 20 38.73 -23.66 -56.09
CA PRO A 20 38.17 -22.60 -56.93
C PRO A 20 36.67 -22.60 -57.20
N ALA A 21 35.90 -23.57 -56.66
CA ALA A 21 34.45 -23.66 -56.86
C ALA A 21 33.62 -22.77 -55.88
N SER A 22 34.26 -22.12 -54.92
CA SER A 22 33.61 -21.30 -53.88
C SER A 22 33.35 -19.84 -54.27
N ARG A 23 33.52 -19.44 -55.50
CA ARG A 23 33.33 -18.04 -55.96
C ARG A 23 31.89 -17.61 -56.23
N LEU A 24 30.88 -18.42 -55.89
CA LEU A 24 29.48 -18.14 -56.19
C LEU A 24 28.63 -17.65 -54.99
N LEU A 25 29.26 -17.29 -53.89
CA LEU A 25 28.57 -16.68 -52.70
C LEU A 25 29.14 -15.31 -52.33
N GLN A 26 29.28 -14.42 -53.33
CA GLN A 26 29.44 -12.99 -53.08
C GLN A 26 28.07 -12.35 -52.90
N GLY A 27 27.63 -12.24 -51.69
CA GLY A 27 26.32 -11.66 -51.35
C GLY A 27 25.86 -11.88 -49.92
N VAL A 28 26.73 -12.33 -49.03
CA VAL A 28 26.37 -12.39 -47.60
C VAL A 28 26.46 -10.97 -47.03
N HIS A 29 25.31 -10.30 -46.95
CA HIS A 29 25.19 -9.10 -46.13
C HIS A 29 25.46 -9.50 -44.69
N VAL A 30 26.64 -9.16 -44.18
CA VAL A 30 26.93 -9.22 -42.74
C VAL A 30 26.14 -8.09 -42.11
N TRP A 31 25.02 -8.44 -41.48
CA TRP A 31 24.32 -7.49 -40.65
C TRP A 31 25.24 -7.08 -39.50
N PRO A 32 25.30 -5.77 -39.14
CA PRO A 32 26.07 -5.35 -37.99
C PRO A 32 25.52 -6.08 -36.76
N VAL A 33 26.39 -6.82 -36.07
CA VAL A 33 26.07 -7.37 -34.75
C VAL A 33 26.01 -6.19 -33.82
N PHE A 34 24.80 -5.74 -33.51
CA PHE A 34 24.60 -4.78 -32.44
C PHE A 34 24.94 -5.49 -31.14
N PHE A 35 26.08 -5.15 -30.56
CA PHE A 35 26.31 -5.44 -29.13
C PHE A 35 25.36 -4.56 -28.34
N PHE A 36 24.26 -5.12 -27.89
CA PHE A 36 23.48 -4.49 -26.84
C PHE A 36 24.34 -4.51 -25.58
N ASP A 37 24.68 -3.34 -25.09
CA ASP A 37 25.28 -3.19 -23.77
C ASP A 37 24.17 -3.48 -22.75
N PHE A 38 24.24 -4.64 -22.09
CA PHE A 38 23.29 -5.05 -21.06
C PHE A 38 23.56 -4.38 -19.71
N SER A 39 24.54 -3.47 -19.63
CA SER A 39 24.90 -2.74 -18.40
C SER A 39 23.81 -1.73 -17.96
N ASP A 40 22.92 -1.32 -18.87
CA ASP A 40 21.82 -0.38 -18.59
C ASP A 40 20.48 -1.08 -18.24
N PHE A 41 20.43 -2.40 -18.20
CA PHE A 41 19.23 -3.08 -17.74
C PHE A 41 19.21 -3.13 -16.21
N GLU A 42 18.51 -2.19 -15.59
CA GLU A 42 18.12 -2.38 -14.19
C GLU A 42 17.36 -3.71 -14.06
N PRO A 43 17.75 -4.59 -13.12
CA PRO A 43 17.07 -5.86 -12.95
C PRO A 43 15.61 -5.63 -12.54
N MET A 44 14.70 -6.46 -13.04
CA MET A 44 13.29 -6.44 -12.66
C MET A 44 13.14 -6.43 -11.14
N LYS A 45 12.30 -5.56 -10.60
CA LYS A 45 12.09 -5.44 -9.15
C LYS A 45 11.32 -6.64 -8.60
N THR A 46 11.82 -7.23 -7.55
CA THR A 46 11.26 -8.41 -6.90
C THR A 46 10.42 -8.03 -5.70
N VAL A 47 9.15 -8.46 -5.65
CA VAL A 47 8.25 -8.26 -4.52
C VAL A 47 7.84 -9.61 -3.96
N ALA A 48 8.10 -9.84 -2.69
CA ALA A 48 7.73 -11.07 -2.01
C ALA A 48 6.74 -10.83 -0.86
N MET A 49 5.74 -11.70 -0.75
CA MET A 49 4.77 -11.73 0.33
C MET A 49 4.94 -12.99 1.17
N VAL A 50 5.17 -12.83 2.47
CA VAL A 50 5.36 -13.95 3.40
C VAL A 50 4.01 -14.44 3.89
N LEU A 51 3.73 -15.74 3.78
CA LEU A 51 2.49 -16.38 4.20
C LEU A 51 2.72 -17.33 5.37
N PHE A 52 1.83 -17.28 6.35
CA PHE A 52 1.81 -18.14 7.54
C PHE A 52 0.34 -18.48 7.87
N PRO A 53 0.04 -19.52 8.66
CA PRO A 53 -1.33 -19.89 9.01
C PRO A 53 -2.15 -18.71 9.57
N ASP A 54 -3.42 -18.66 9.25
CA ASP A 54 -4.37 -17.60 9.66
C ASP A 54 -3.96 -16.17 9.25
N PHE A 55 -3.22 -16.00 8.15
CA PHE A 55 -2.99 -14.69 7.55
C PHE A 55 -4.29 -14.12 6.96
N LEU A 56 -4.42 -12.80 6.89
CA LEU A 56 -5.57 -12.14 6.25
C LEU A 56 -5.37 -12.11 4.73
N LEU A 57 -6.25 -12.79 3.99
CA LEU A 57 -6.11 -12.96 2.54
C LEU A 57 -6.03 -11.62 1.79
N LEU A 58 -6.82 -10.63 2.18
CA LEU A 58 -6.84 -9.32 1.50
C LEU A 58 -5.55 -8.51 1.76
N ASP A 59 -4.89 -8.71 2.89
CA ASP A 59 -3.58 -8.10 3.18
C ASP A 59 -2.49 -8.61 2.23
N MET A 60 -2.63 -9.83 1.73
CA MET A 60 -1.77 -10.40 0.69
C MET A 60 -2.24 -9.98 -0.70
N ALA A 61 -3.51 -10.28 -1.03
CA ALA A 61 -4.02 -10.17 -2.38
C ALA A 61 -4.08 -8.71 -2.87
N GLY A 62 -4.46 -7.76 -2.00
CA GLY A 62 -4.58 -6.35 -2.37
C GLY A 62 -3.29 -5.74 -2.90
N PRO A 63 -2.18 -5.75 -2.13
CA PRO A 63 -0.89 -5.26 -2.61
C PRO A 63 -0.35 -6.04 -3.82
N MET A 64 -0.48 -7.36 -3.83
CA MET A 64 0.00 -8.19 -4.95
C MET A 64 -0.73 -7.83 -6.25
N GLU A 65 -2.03 -7.55 -6.19
CA GLU A 65 -2.81 -7.12 -7.35
C GLU A 65 -2.39 -5.73 -7.85
N VAL A 66 -2.04 -4.80 -6.95
CA VAL A 66 -1.48 -3.49 -7.33
C VAL A 66 -0.23 -3.65 -8.20
N PHE A 67 0.74 -4.44 -7.76
CA PHE A 67 1.98 -4.68 -8.51
C PHE A 67 1.72 -5.46 -9.81
N SER A 68 0.81 -6.43 -9.79
CA SER A 68 0.40 -7.19 -10.98
C SER A 68 -0.22 -6.29 -12.05
N ILE A 69 -1.10 -5.37 -11.65
CA ILE A 69 -1.72 -4.42 -12.58
C ILE A 69 -0.70 -3.38 -13.06
N ALA A 70 0.24 -2.95 -12.22
CA ALA A 70 1.31 -2.04 -12.61
C ALA A 70 2.12 -2.60 -13.80
N ASN A 71 2.37 -3.90 -13.82
CA ASN A 71 3.07 -4.58 -14.91
C ASN A 71 2.41 -4.43 -16.30
N ARG A 72 1.13 -4.04 -16.36
CA ARG A 72 0.44 -3.76 -17.64
C ARG A 72 0.87 -2.43 -18.25
N TYR A 73 1.45 -1.55 -17.46
CA TYR A 73 1.88 -0.19 -17.83
C TYR A 73 3.40 -0.05 -17.89
N LEU A 74 4.16 -1.14 -17.65
CA LEU A 74 5.61 -1.14 -17.56
C LEU A 74 6.23 -1.94 -18.71
N GLU A 75 7.35 -1.46 -19.19
CA GLU A 75 8.17 -2.21 -20.13
C GLU A 75 8.65 -3.54 -19.50
N PRO A 76 8.87 -4.59 -20.27
CA PRO A 76 9.22 -5.91 -19.75
C PRO A 76 10.39 -5.91 -18.74
N ALA A 77 11.39 -5.07 -18.95
CA ALA A 77 12.57 -4.98 -18.08
C ALA A 77 12.27 -4.27 -16.73
N GLU A 78 11.23 -3.43 -16.67
CA GLU A 78 10.85 -2.66 -15.49
C GLU A 78 9.78 -3.34 -14.62
N ARG A 79 9.28 -4.50 -15.05
CA ARG A 79 8.18 -5.20 -14.39
C ARG A 79 8.57 -5.74 -13.03
N TYR A 80 7.59 -5.81 -12.15
CA TYR A 80 7.71 -6.52 -10.88
C TYR A 80 7.66 -8.03 -11.08
N VAL A 81 8.57 -8.75 -10.45
CA VAL A 81 8.51 -10.20 -10.26
C VAL A 81 7.88 -10.46 -8.91
N LEU A 82 6.69 -11.07 -8.92
CA LEU A 82 5.90 -11.31 -7.71
C LEU A 82 6.10 -12.74 -7.25
N SER A 83 6.26 -12.93 -5.92
CA SER A 83 6.37 -14.26 -5.32
C SER A 83 5.74 -14.30 -3.95
N THR A 84 5.30 -15.49 -3.55
CA THR A 84 4.81 -15.79 -2.21
C THR A 84 5.73 -16.78 -1.53
N ILE A 85 6.01 -16.55 -0.24
CA ILE A 85 6.93 -17.37 0.56
C ILE A 85 6.14 -17.98 1.72
N GLY A 86 6.01 -19.29 1.75
CA GLY A 86 5.26 -20.01 2.77
C GLY A 86 6.11 -20.48 3.96
N THR A 87 5.52 -20.46 5.14
CA THR A 87 6.15 -21.03 6.36
C THR A 87 5.91 -22.52 6.53
N GLU A 88 5.07 -23.11 5.69
CA GLU A 88 4.72 -24.54 5.70
C GLU A 88 4.83 -25.11 4.29
N HIS A 89 5.13 -26.40 4.22
CA HIS A 89 5.02 -27.17 2.98
C HIS A 89 3.56 -27.46 2.67
N GLY A 90 3.09 -27.06 1.50
CA GLY A 90 1.72 -27.24 1.08
C GLY A 90 0.89 -25.94 1.16
N ALA A 91 -0.42 -26.10 1.14
CA ALA A 91 -1.34 -24.96 1.16
C ALA A 91 -1.52 -24.39 2.56
N LEU A 92 -1.32 -23.08 2.67
CA LEU A 92 -1.55 -22.31 3.90
C LEU A 92 -3.00 -21.83 3.94
N ARG A 93 -3.64 -21.98 5.08
CA ARG A 93 -5.02 -21.57 5.28
C ARG A 93 -5.08 -20.14 5.77
N ALA A 94 -5.71 -19.25 5.01
CA ALA A 94 -6.01 -17.89 5.41
C ALA A 94 -7.12 -17.86 6.47
N SER A 95 -7.22 -16.77 7.22
CA SER A 95 -8.21 -16.59 8.30
C SER A 95 -9.68 -16.66 7.85
N ASN A 96 -9.96 -16.43 6.57
CA ASN A 96 -11.29 -16.58 5.96
C ASN A 96 -11.56 -18.01 5.44
N GLY A 97 -10.63 -18.95 5.65
CA GLY A 97 -10.76 -20.33 5.25
C GLY A 97 -10.31 -20.68 3.83
N VAL A 98 -9.89 -19.71 3.01
CA VAL A 98 -9.28 -19.95 1.70
C VAL A 98 -7.89 -20.52 1.89
N SER A 99 -7.54 -21.54 1.10
CA SER A 99 -6.18 -22.11 1.09
C SER A 99 -5.38 -21.54 -0.08
N VAL A 100 -4.14 -21.13 0.21
CA VAL A 100 -3.20 -20.56 -0.76
C VAL A 100 -1.93 -21.39 -0.78
N GLN A 101 -1.50 -21.81 -1.97
CA GLN A 101 -0.22 -22.45 -2.18
C GLN A 101 0.84 -21.38 -2.40
N ALA A 102 1.87 -21.33 -1.54
CA ALA A 102 3.00 -20.43 -1.74
C ALA A 102 3.93 -20.96 -2.86
N ASP A 103 4.61 -20.03 -3.55
CA ASP A 103 5.53 -20.36 -4.63
C ASP A 103 6.79 -21.07 -4.12
N VAL A 104 7.31 -20.63 -2.96
CA VAL A 104 8.50 -21.21 -2.34
C VAL A 104 8.31 -21.34 -0.84
N HIS A 105 9.01 -22.30 -0.22
CA HIS A 105 9.11 -22.44 1.23
C HIS A 105 10.24 -21.57 1.79
N ILE A 106 10.12 -21.10 3.04
CA ILE A 106 11.14 -20.25 3.68
C ILE A 106 12.55 -20.85 3.65
N ASP A 107 12.68 -22.17 3.72
CA ASP A 107 13.97 -22.86 3.67
C ASP A 107 14.67 -22.75 2.30
N GLN A 108 13.94 -22.34 1.25
CA GLN A 108 14.43 -22.20 -0.11
C GLN A 108 14.47 -20.71 -0.57
N ALA A 109 14.05 -19.80 0.30
CA ALA A 109 13.91 -18.38 0.00
C ALA A 109 15.15 -17.57 0.45
N ASP A 110 16.33 -17.88 -0.13
CA ASP A 110 17.61 -17.26 0.24
C ASP A 110 17.99 -16.05 -0.60
N GLN A 111 17.22 -15.74 -1.64
CA GLN A 111 17.47 -14.61 -2.53
C GLN A 111 17.24 -13.24 -1.87
N ALA A 112 17.78 -12.20 -2.49
CA ALA A 112 17.45 -10.82 -2.17
C ALA A 112 16.08 -10.44 -2.78
N TYR A 113 15.36 -9.54 -2.13
CA TYR A 113 14.11 -8.97 -2.62
C TYR A 113 14.18 -7.45 -2.57
N ASP A 114 13.62 -6.76 -3.56
CA ASP A 114 13.51 -5.31 -3.53
C ASP A 114 12.45 -4.86 -2.51
N LEU A 115 11.39 -5.67 -2.35
CA LEU A 115 10.37 -5.45 -1.33
C LEU A 115 9.91 -6.79 -0.72
N LEU A 116 9.99 -6.89 0.60
CA LEU A 116 9.53 -8.04 1.38
C LEU A 116 8.39 -7.61 2.31
N LEU A 117 7.19 -8.15 2.14
CA LEU A 117 6.01 -7.79 2.91
C LEU A 117 5.49 -8.94 3.77
N VAL A 118 5.01 -8.61 4.97
CA VAL A 118 4.38 -9.53 5.92
C VAL A 118 2.92 -9.11 6.12
N PRO A 119 1.93 -9.93 5.75
CA PRO A 119 0.51 -9.63 5.93
C PRO A 119 0.12 -9.72 7.41
N GLY A 120 -1.05 -9.17 7.75
CA GLY A 120 -1.66 -9.36 9.05
C GLY A 120 -2.56 -10.59 9.10
N GLY A 121 -3.38 -10.63 10.12
CA GLY A 121 -4.33 -11.69 10.41
C GLY A 121 -4.21 -12.19 11.85
N PRO A 122 -5.14 -13.05 12.30
CA PRO A 122 -5.08 -13.66 13.64
C PRO A 122 -3.76 -14.37 13.93
N GLY A 123 -3.17 -15.06 12.96
CA GLY A 123 -1.88 -15.73 13.08
C GLY A 123 -0.73 -14.76 13.40
N ALA A 124 -0.80 -13.49 12.96
CA ALA A 124 0.27 -12.54 13.19
C ALA A 124 0.45 -12.11 14.66
N TYR A 125 -0.62 -12.09 15.45
CA TYR A 125 -0.60 -11.58 16.82
C TYR A 125 -0.99 -12.60 17.89
N ASN A 126 -1.56 -13.74 17.53
CA ASN A 126 -1.92 -14.82 18.44
C ASN A 126 -0.83 -15.87 18.55
N GLU A 127 -0.04 -16.07 17.51
CA GLU A 127 0.96 -17.12 17.43
C GLU A 127 2.37 -16.54 17.27
N LYS A 128 3.34 -17.27 17.77
CA LYS A 128 4.76 -17.02 17.51
C LYS A 128 5.22 -18.05 16.50
N HIS A 129 5.76 -17.59 15.38
CA HIS A 129 6.29 -18.41 14.30
C HIS A 129 7.84 -18.45 14.37
N PRO A 130 8.47 -19.22 15.30
CA PRO A 130 9.92 -19.14 15.51
C PRO A 130 10.77 -19.33 14.25
N PRO A 131 10.44 -20.28 13.33
CA PRO A 131 11.18 -20.42 12.09
C PRO A 131 11.09 -19.16 11.22
N LEU A 132 9.91 -18.56 11.10
CA LEU A 132 9.67 -17.31 10.36
C LEU A 132 10.48 -16.15 10.97
N LEU A 133 10.44 -15.98 12.30
CA LEU A 133 11.17 -14.91 12.99
C LEU A 133 12.68 -15.02 12.77
N GLY A 134 13.21 -16.24 12.79
CA GLY A 134 14.63 -16.52 12.50
C GLY A 134 15.01 -16.16 11.07
N TRP A 135 14.20 -16.61 10.11
CA TRP A 135 14.40 -16.35 8.69
C TRP A 135 14.30 -14.86 8.35
N LEU A 136 13.28 -14.14 8.88
CA LEU A 136 13.07 -12.70 8.64
C LEU A 136 14.30 -11.86 9.02
N LYS A 137 14.98 -12.17 10.13
CA LYS A 137 16.22 -11.45 10.54
C LYS A 137 17.33 -11.52 9.49
N GLY A 138 17.41 -12.61 8.75
CA GLY A 138 18.34 -12.78 7.65
C GLY A 138 17.83 -12.14 6.34
N ALA A 139 16.57 -12.38 6.02
CA ALA A 139 15.94 -11.93 4.79
C ALA A 139 15.91 -10.38 4.68
N VAL A 140 15.56 -9.69 5.77
CA VAL A 140 15.51 -8.21 5.81
C VAL A 140 16.87 -7.56 5.53
N LYS A 141 17.98 -8.21 5.90
CA LYS A 141 19.33 -7.71 5.59
C LYS A 141 19.66 -7.75 4.10
N ARG A 142 18.96 -8.59 3.35
CA ARG A 142 19.09 -8.76 1.90
C ARG A 142 17.98 -8.05 1.13
N ALA A 143 16.96 -7.54 1.83
CA ALA A 143 15.87 -6.81 1.20
C ALA A 143 16.21 -5.32 1.03
N GLY A 144 15.86 -4.75 -0.12
CA GLY A 144 15.95 -3.31 -0.35
C GLY A 144 15.01 -2.55 0.59
N ARG A 145 13.75 -2.94 0.60
CA ARG A 145 12.70 -2.48 1.54
C ARG A 145 12.01 -3.70 2.17
N TYR A 146 11.53 -3.54 3.38
CA TYR A 146 10.69 -4.54 4.01
C TYR A 146 9.53 -3.87 4.73
N GLY A 147 8.47 -4.62 5.01
CA GLY A 147 7.34 -4.01 5.67
C GLY A 147 6.26 -4.98 6.12
N SER A 148 5.19 -4.38 6.62
CA SER A 148 4.03 -5.14 7.07
C SER A 148 2.72 -4.46 6.69
N ILE A 149 1.72 -5.28 6.51
CA ILE A 149 0.33 -4.89 6.32
C ILE A 149 -0.42 -5.24 7.59
N CYS A 150 -1.27 -4.33 8.11
CA CYS A 150 -2.12 -4.61 9.26
C CYS A 150 -1.34 -5.09 10.50
N THR A 151 -1.80 -6.19 11.10
CA THR A 151 -1.16 -6.82 12.26
C THR A 151 0.14 -7.58 11.95
N GLY A 152 0.58 -7.62 10.69
CA GLY A 152 1.93 -8.11 10.34
C GLY A 152 3.06 -7.37 11.06
N ALA A 153 2.81 -6.16 11.54
CA ALA A 153 3.71 -5.40 12.41
C ALA A 153 4.10 -6.15 13.69
N PHE A 154 3.24 -7.03 14.20
CA PHE A 154 3.55 -7.88 15.37
C PHE A 154 4.59 -8.93 15.03
N VAL A 155 4.54 -9.53 13.84
CA VAL A 155 5.55 -10.49 13.37
C VAL A 155 6.91 -9.80 13.28
N LEU A 156 6.96 -8.61 12.66
CA LEU A 156 8.21 -7.81 12.61
C LEU A 156 8.69 -7.41 14.00
N GLY A 157 7.76 -7.05 14.89
CA GLY A 157 8.06 -6.73 16.29
C GLY A 157 8.68 -7.89 17.06
N HIS A 158 8.11 -9.09 16.95
CA HIS A 158 8.66 -10.30 17.57
C HIS A 158 10.04 -10.68 16.99
N ALA A 159 10.31 -10.33 15.73
CA ALA A 159 11.63 -10.49 15.14
C ALA A 159 12.62 -9.37 15.55
N GLY A 160 12.19 -8.34 16.30
CA GLY A 160 13.00 -7.18 16.68
C GLY A 160 13.32 -6.22 15.53
N LEU A 161 12.51 -6.24 14.48
CA LEU A 161 12.76 -5.49 13.23
C LEU A 161 12.08 -4.11 13.19
N ILE A 162 11.34 -3.75 14.24
CA ILE A 162 10.69 -2.43 14.35
C ILE A 162 11.32 -1.57 15.48
N ASP A 163 12.29 -2.07 16.21
CA ASP A 163 12.94 -1.33 17.30
C ASP A 163 13.62 -0.06 16.76
N GLY A 164 13.25 1.11 17.30
CA GLY A 164 13.78 2.41 16.88
C GLY A 164 13.24 2.91 15.52
N TYR A 165 12.18 2.33 15.02
CA TYR A 165 11.48 2.79 13.83
C TYR A 165 10.14 3.42 14.16
N ARG A 166 9.69 4.33 13.28
CA ARG A 166 8.30 4.77 13.20
C ARG A 166 7.51 3.74 12.42
N VAL A 167 6.38 3.30 12.98
CA VAL A 167 5.56 2.24 12.40
C VAL A 167 4.07 2.54 12.59
N THR A 168 3.22 1.90 11.82
CA THR A 168 1.78 1.84 12.09
C THR A 168 1.30 0.38 12.00
N THR A 169 0.10 0.16 12.49
CA THR A 169 -0.64 -1.10 12.39
C THR A 169 -2.13 -0.78 12.30
N HIS A 170 -2.97 -1.79 12.19
CA HIS A 170 -4.43 -1.60 12.19
C HIS A 170 -4.85 -0.86 13.48
N TRP A 171 -5.71 0.17 13.35
CA TRP A 171 -6.13 1.07 14.42
C TRP A 171 -6.59 0.36 15.70
N HIS A 172 -7.27 -0.77 15.57
CA HIS A 172 -7.76 -1.58 16.70
C HIS A 172 -6.62 -2.20 17.52
N TYR A 173 -5.43 -2.32 16.96
CA TYR A 173 -4.29 -3.00 17.58
C TYR A 173 -3.14 -2.07 17.97
N THR A 174 -3.26 -0.76 17.76
CA THR A 174 -2.20 0.23 18.03
C THR A 174 -1.76 0.22 19.48
N GLU A 175 -2.69 0.23 20.43
CA GLU A 175 -2.35 0.16 21.86
C GLU A 175 -1.62 -1.14 22.24
N ARG A 176 -2.04 -2.27 21.64
CA ARG A 176 -1.38 -3.55 21.88
C ARG A 176 0.03 -3.55 21.32
N LEU A 177 0.24 -2.94 20.14
CA LEU A 177 1.57 -2.80 19.54
C LEU A 177 2.48 -1.92 20.40
N ILE A 178 1.99 -0.76 20.88
CA ILE A 178 2.73 0.15 21.78
C ILE A 178 3.18 -0.59 23.04
N LYS A 179 2.26 -1.32 23.68
CA LYS A 179 2.56 -2.07 24.92
C LYS A 179 3.55 -3.22 24.68
N GLY A 180 3.43 -3.89 23.54
CA GLY A 180 4.27 -5.05 23.21
C GLY A 180 5.69 -4.69 22.76
N PHE A 181 5.85 -3.53 22.11
CA PHE A 181 7.10 -3.11 21.47
C PHE A 181 7.45 -1.66 21.80
N PRO A 182 7.82 -1.35 23.06
CA PRO A 182 8.00 0.01 23.56
C PRO A 182 9.17 0.76 22.92
N LYS A 183 10.04 0.08 22.17
CA LYS A 183 11.14 0.72 21.44
C LYS A 183 10.71 1.25 20.06
N ALA A 184 9.54 0.87 19.56
CA ALA A 184 8.98 1.39 18.31
C ALA A 184 8.15 2.65 18.59
N THR A 185 8.18 3.62 17.68
CA THR A 185 7.28 4.78 17.70
C THR A 185 6.05 4.48 16.86
N VAL A 186 4.92 4.22 17.50
CA VAL A 186 3.68 3.85 16.78
C VAL A 186 2.87 5.09 16.42
N GLU A 187 2.70 5.31 15.13
CA GLU A 187 1.83 6.35 14.55
C GLU A 187 0.41 5.81 14.46
N THR A 188 -0.45 6.21 15.37
CA THR A 188 -1.78 5.59 15.57
C THR A 188 -2.80 5.94 14.50
N ASP A 189 -2.61 7.06 13.80
CA ASP A 189 -3.58 7.59 12.83
C ASP A 189 -3.12 7.52 11.37
N GLN A 190 -1.91 7.06 11.09
CA GLN A 190 -1.40 7.00 9.72
C GLN A 190 -1.93 5.78 8.96
N ILE A 191 -2.38 5.98 7.71
CA ILE A 191 -2.78 4.90 6.78
C ILE A 191 -1.58 3.98 6.51
N PHE A 192 -0.42 4.57 6.23
CA PHE A 192 0.87 3.89 6.18
C PHE A 192 1.98 4.81 6.65
N VAL A 193 3.08 4.23 7.09
CA VAL A 193 4.30 4.91 7.56
C VAL A 193 5.49 4.31 6.85
N GLN A 194 6.34 5.16 6.29
CA GLN A 194 7.65 4.79 5.77
C GLN A 194 8.72 5.45 6.65
N ASP A 195 9.63 4.65 7.14
CA ASP A 195 10.79 5.10 7.89
C ASP A 195 12.03 4.32 7.42
N ARG A 196 12.92 5.03 6.73
CA ARG A 196 14.08 4.42 6.08
C ARG A 196 13.64 3.33 5.08
N ASN A 197 14.07 2.10 5.28
CA ASN A 197 13.71 0.95 4.44
C ASN A 197 12.52 0.12 4.98
N LEU A 198 11.91 0.52 6.09
CA LEU A 198 10.72 -0.11 6.65
C LEU A 198 9.46 0.64 6.21
N ILE A 199 8.47 -0.08 5.71
CA ILE A 199 7.16 0.46 5.36
C ILE A 199 6.05 -0.37 6.03
N THR A 200 5.14 0.29 6.76
CA THR A 200 4.07 -0.40 7.49
C THR A 200 2.72 0.28 7.21
N SER A 201 1.64 -0.48 7.14
CA SER A 201 0.30 0.08 6.90
C SER A 201 -0.75 -0.41 7.88
N GLY A 202 -1.84 0.36 7.97
CA GLY A 202 -2.99 0.07 8.80
C GLY A 202 -3.78 -1.19 8.41
N GLY A 203 -3.50 -1.76 7.25
CA GLY A 203 -4.02 -3.04 6.84
C GLY A 203 -5.32 -3.02 6.06
N VAL A 204 -5.74 -4.20 5.66
CA VAL A 204 -6.85 -4.45 4.74
C VAL A 204 -6.66 -3.63 3.47
N THR A 205 -7.50 -2.65 3.23
CA THR A 205 -7.37 -1.79 2.04
C THR A 205 -6.22 -0.78 2.11
N ALA A 206 -5.67 -0.46 3.30
CA ALA A 206 -4.48 0.39 3.44
C ALA A 206 -3.20 -0.27 2.89
N GLY A 207 -3.20 -1.60 2.75
CA GLY A 207 -2.15 -2.31 2.01
C GLY A 207 -2.11 -1.95 0.52
N ILE A 208 -3.27 -1.65 -0.07
CA ILE A 208 -3.37 -1.14 -1.45
C ILE A 208 -2.74 0.26 -1.54
N ASP A 209 -3.04 1.15 -0.56
CA ASP A 209 -2.46 2.50 -0.53
C ASP A 209 -0.93 2.45 -0.40
N LEU A 210 -0.41 1.57 0.46
CA LEU A 210 1.03 1.31 0.59
C LEU A 210 1.64 0.86 -0.75
N ALA A 211 1.03 -0.12 -1.41
CA ALA A 211 1.55 -0.64 -2.67
C ALA A 211 1.49 0.41 -3.80
N LEU A 212 0.42 1.22 -3.87
CA LEU A 212 0.33 2.34 -4.81
C LEU A 212 1.41 3.40 -4.55
N ALA A 213 1.74 3.68 -3.28
CA ALA A 213 2.83 4.58 -2.93
C ALA A 213 4.18 4.03 -3.39
N VAL A 214 4.43 2.73 -3.21
CA VAL A 214 5.64 2.05 -3.72
C VAL A 214 5.72 2.13 -5.25
N VAL A 215 4.62 1.85 -5.97
CA VAL A 215 4.58 1.99 -7.43
C VAL A 215 4.85 3.44 -7.86
N ALA A 216 4.33 4.42 -7.12
CA ALA A 216 4.57 5.85 -7.41
C ALA A 216 6.03 6.26 -7.19
N GLU A 217 6.70 5.70 -6.19
CA GLU A 217 8.14 5.91 -5.95
C GLU A 217 8.99 5.23 -7.02
N ASP A 218 8.65 4.01 -7.40
CA ASP A 218 9.42 3.18 -8.32
C ASP A 218 9.26 3.61 -9.79
N HIS A 219 8.04 3.95 -10.23
CA HIS A 219 7.69 4.17 -11.64
C HIS A 219 6.92 5.48 -11.89
N GLY A 220 6.81 6.32 -10.87
CA GLY A 220 6.17 7.62 -10.98
C GLY A 220 4.65 7.60 -10.76
N LYS A 221 4.12 8.80 -10.43
CA LYS A 221 2.71 8.99 -10.06
C LYS A 221 1.73 8.57 -11.16
N LYS A 222 2.11 8.70 -12.43
CA LYS A 222 1.23 8.39 -13.56
C LYS A 222 0.87 6.91 -13.61
N VAL A 223 1.85 6.01 -13.44
CA VAL A 223 1.62 4.56 -13.39
C VAL A 223 0.72 4.22 -12.21
N ALA A 224 1.02 4.74 -11.02
CA ALA A 224 0.20 4.50 -9.83
C ALA A 224 -1.25 4.97 -10.01
N GLN A 225 -1.48 6.13 -10.67
CA GLN A 225 -2.83 6.62 -10.98
C GLN A 225 -3.59 5.70 -11.92
N ASP A 226 -2.93 5.18 -12.95
CA ASP A 226 -3.57 4.28 -13.90
C ASP A 226 -3.91 2.92 -13.25
N VAL A 227 -3.04 2.42 -12.37
CA VAL A 227 -3.33 1.26 -11.52
C VAL A 227 -4.55 1.51 -10.61
N ALA A 228 -4.58 2.65 -9.91
CA ALA A 228 -5.69 3.01 -9.02
C ALA A 228 -7.04 3.08 -9.77
N LYS A 229 -7.04 3.60 -11.01
CA LYS A 229 -8.25 3.62 -11.86
C LYS A 229 -8.74 2.21 -12.20
N VAL A 230 -7.83 1.27 -12.53
CA VAL A 230 -8.21 -0.12 -12.81
C VAL A 230 -8.82 -0.78 -11.59
N LEU A 231 -8.26 -0.53 -10.40
CA LEU A 231 -8.75 -1.05 -9.13
C LEU A 231 -10.00 -0.32 -8.62
N LEU A 232 -10.41 0.79 -9.25
CA LEU A 232 -11.50 1.66 -8.79
C LEU A 232 -11.28 2.16 -7.35
N VAL A 233 -10.02 2.42 -6.98
CA VAL A 233 -9.65 2.96 -5.67
C VAL A 233 -9.18 4.41 -5.78
N VAL A 234 -9.40 5.19 -4.72
CA VAL A 234 -8.87 6.56 -4.63
C VAL A 234 -7.39 6.45 -4.27
N MET A 235 -6.52 7.11 -5.05
CA MET A 235 -5.06 7.00 -4.94
C MET A 235 -4.50 7.51 -3.61
N LYS A 236 -5.21 8.40 -2.93
CA LYS A 236 -4.86 8.91 -1.62
C LYS A 236 -6.13 9.04 -0.80
N ARG A 237 -6.28 8.17 0.18
CA ARG A 237 -7.34 8.31 1.16
C ARG A 237 -7.02 9.51 2.04
N GLN A 238 -7.99 10.35 2.21
CA GLN A 238 -7.88 11.52 3.08
C GLN A 238 -8.26 11.13 4.50
N GLY A 239 -7.46 11.61 5.45
CA GLY A 239 -7.61 11.34 6.87
C GLY A 239 -6.87 10.09 7.32
N GLY A 240 -6.71 10.00 8.63
CA GLY A 240 -6.05 8.88 9.28
C GLY A 240 -6.99 7.71 9.52
N GLN A 241 -6.45 6.67 10.12
CA GLN A 241 -7.22 5.49 10.57
C GLN A 241 -8.30 5.82 11.60
N ALA A 242 -8.13 6.93 12.34
CA ALA A 242 -9.12 7.41 13.32
C ALA A 242 -10.49 7.69 12.71
N GLN A 243 -10.59 7.97 11.41
CA GLN A 243 -11.86 8.11 10.71
C GLN A 243 -12.71 6.84 10.73
N PHE A 244 -12.08 5.67 10.83
CA PHE A 244 -12.77 4.38 10.86
C PHE A 244 -13.14 3.94 12.28
N SER A 245 -12.48 4.49 13.30
CA SER A 245 -12.69 4.10 14.69
C SER A 245 -14.07 4.50 15.26
N PRO A 246 -14.58 5.73 15.05
CA PRO A 246 -15.92 6.11 15.49
C PRO A 246 -17.05 5.64 14.57
N LEU A 247 -16.80 5.56 13.24
CA LEU A 247 -17.81 5.19 12.25
C LEU A 247 -18.13 3.70 12.27
N MET A 248 -17.18 2.84 12.59
CA MET A 248 -17.42 1.39 12.70
C MET A 248 -17.98 0.98 14.06
N ALA A 249 -17.85 1.79 15.10
CA ALA A 249 -18.52 1.54 16.38
C ALA A 249 -20.05 1.70 16.29
N THR A 250 -20.57 2.24 15.18
CA THR A 250 -21.99 2.47 14.97
C THR A 250 -22.52 1.94 13.62
N VAL A 251 -22.17 0.73 13.22
CA VAL A 251 -23.10 -0.06 12.43
C VAL A 251 -24.12 -0.64 13.42
N ALA A 252 -24.84 0.26 14.11
CA ALA A 252 -26.12 -0.10 14.68
C ALA A 252 -27.06 -0.44 13.51
N PRO A 253 -27.94 -1.44 13.64
CA PRO A 253 -28.89 -1.83 12.59
C PRO A 253 -29.90 -0.74 12.21
N HIS A 254 -29.80 0.44 12.79
CA HIS A 254 -30.63 1.61 12.51
C HIS A 254 -29.75 2.85 12.38
N GLU A 255 -29.91 3.57 11.29
CA GLU A 255 -29.30 4.87 11.03
C GLU A 255 -29.62 5.84 12.17
N THR A 256 -28.61 6.22 12.97
CA THR A 256 -28.82 7.18 14.07
C THR A 256 -29.11 8.58 13.51
N PRO A 257 -29.82 9.45 14.25
CA PRO A 257 -29.99 10.85 13.85
C PRO A 257 -28.65 11.55 13.60
N VAL A 258 -27.59 11.21 14.34
CA VAL A 258 -26.23 11.76 14.16
C VAL A 258 -25.62 11.28 12.85
N THR A 259 -25.69 9.97 12.55
CA THR A 259 -25.17 9.41 11.28
C THR A 259 -25.87 10.01 10.08
N ARG A 260 -27.18 10.23 10.14
CA ARG A 260 -27.93 10.91 9.09
C ARG A 260 -27.42 12.33 8.83
N VAL A 261 -27.14 13.09 9.89
CA VAL A 261 -26.59 14.43 9.76
C VAL A 261 -25.17 14.40 9.19
N GLN A 262 -24.33 13.45 9.62
CA GLN A 262 -22.99 13.29 9.07
C GLN A 262 -23.04 13.02 7.56
N ASN A 263 -23.86 12.07 7.09
CA ASN A 263 -24.02 11.76 5.68
C ASN A 263 -24.52 12.98 4.89
N TYR A 264 -25.55 13.67 5.41
CA TYR A 264 -26.06 14.87 4.77
C TYR A 264 -25.00 15.97 4.64
N VAL A 265 -24.20 16.20 5.69
CA VAL A 265 -23.12 17.20 5.68
C VAL A 265 -22.05 16.82 4.65
N LEU A 266 -21.65 15.55 4.57
CA LEU A 266 -20.65 15.09 3.61
C LEU A 266 -21.10 15.23 2.16
N ASP A 267 -22.38 15.01 1.88
CA ASP A 267 -22.95 15.15 0.54
C ASP A 267 -23.18 16.60 0.12
N HIS A 268 -23.18 17.57 1.09
CA HIS A 268 -23.55 18.96 0.85
C HIS A 268 -22.54 19.97 1.45
N LEU A 269 -21.25 19.67 1.36
CA LEU A 269 -20.17 20.47 1.97
C LEU A 269 -20.14 21.93 1.53
N ASP A 270 -20.62 22.24 0.32
CA ASP A 270 -20.73 23.59 -0.26
C ASP A 270 -21.84 24.43 0.35
N GLU A 271 -22.75 23.82 1.11
CA GLU A 271 -23.85 24.55 1.76
C GLU A 271 -23.40 25.19 3.07
N ALA A 272 -24.15 26.22 3.49
CA ALA A 272 -23.94 26.85 4.79
C ALA A 272 -24.56 26.00 5.92
N PHE A 273 -23.76 25.60 6.87
CA PHE A 273 -24.19 24.89 8.07
C PHE A 273 -23.99 25.72 9.32
N SER A 274 -24.99 25.64 10.21
CA SER A 274 -24.92 26.07 11.61
C SER A 274 -25.31 24.92 12.52
N ILE A 275 -25.02 25.04 13.79
CA ILE A 275 -25.40 24.02 14.78
C ILE A 275 -26.92 23.83 14.84
N GLU A 276 -27.69 24.91 14.65
CA GLU A 276 -29.16 24.91 14.62
C GLU A 276 -29.67 24.11 13.43
N ARG A 277 -29.08 24.32 12.25
CA ARG A 277 -29.43 23.58 11.03
C ARG A 277 -29.13 22.09 11.18
N MET A 278 -27.94 21.74 11.65
CA MET A 278 -27.57 20.33 11.89
C MET A 278 -28.47 19.67 12.92
N ALA A 279 -28.79 20.36 14.01
CA ALA A 279 -29.71 19.90 15.04
C ALA A 279 -31.14 19.70 14.50
N GLY A 280 -31.59 20.59 13.62
CA GLY A 280 -32.87 20.48 12.90
C GLY A 280 -32.95 19.22 12.05
N LEU A 281 -31.88 18.87 11.31
CA LEU A 281 -31.78 17.63 10.54
C LEU A 281 -31.86 16.37 11.42
N ALA A 282 -31.33 16.47 12.65
CA ALA A 282 -31.42 15.40 13.67
C ALA A 282 -32.76 15.40 14.44
N THR A 283 -33.62 16.37 14.26
CA THR A 283 -34.85 16.59 15.04
C THR A 283 -34.54 16.77 16.54
N MET A 284 -33.45 17.46 16.86
CA MET A 284 -32.96 17.70 18.20
C MET A 284 -32.80 19.19 18.52
N SER A 285 -32.78 19.56 19.80
CA SER A 285 -32.32 20.89 20.17
C SER A 285 -30.82 21.03 19.94
N PRO A 286 -30.28 22.25 19.64
CA PRO A 286 -28.86 22.44 19.36
C PRO A 286 -27.94 21.93 20.48
N ARG A 287 -28.30 22.20 21.74
CA ARG A 287 -27.55 21.77 22.94
C ARG A 287 -27.54 20.23 23.06
N HIS A 288 -28.68 19.59 22.82
CA HIS A 288 -28.79 18.13 22.89
C HIS A 288 -27.99 17.48 21.76
N PHE A 289 -28.16 17.98 20.53
CA PHE A 289 -27.43 17.51 19.35
C PHE A 289 -25.91 17.61 19.54
N ALA A 290 -25.39 18.78 19.94
CA ALA A 290 -23.96 18.96 20.16
C ALA A 290 -23.37 17.95 21.16
N ARG A 291 -24.10 17.68 22.25
CA ARG A 291 -23.67 16.71 23.28
C ARG A 291 -23.69 15.28 22.75
N VAL A 292 -24.75 14.90 22.04
CA VAL A 292 -24.89 13.52 21.47
C VAL A 292 -23.85 13.32 20.37
N PHE A 293 -23.70 14.30 19.47
CA PHE A 293 -22.74 14.27 18.41
C PHE A 293 -21.30 14.13 18.94
N ALA A 294 -20.90 14.97 19.91
CA ALA A 294 -19.57 14.90 20.51
C ALA A 294 -19.29 13.56 21.21
N ARG A 295 -20.31 12.95 21.81
CA ARG A 295 -20.20 11.62 22.43
C ARG A 295 -20.06 10.52 21.39
N GLU A 296 -20.79 10.57 20.25
CA GLU A 296 -20.80 9.53 19.24
C GLU A 296 -19.64 9.67 18.23
N VAL A 297 -19.22 10.90 17.94
CA VAL A 297 -18.23 11.20 16.89
C VAL A 297 -16.87 11.60 17.47
N ASN A 298 -16.79 11.81 18.79
CA ASN A 298 -15.59 12.23 19.53
C ASN A 298 -15.03 13.60 19.10
N MET A 299 -15.86 14.42 18.47
CA MET A 299 -15.57 15.81 18.08
C MET A 299 -16.86 16.62 18.01
N THR A 300 -16.78 17.95 18.02
CA THR A 300 -17.96 18.78 17.88
C THR A 300 -18.50 18.76 16.44
N PRO A 301 -19.81 19.06 16.20
CA PRO A 301 -20.37 19.13 14.87
C PRO A 301 -19.66 20.13 13.93
N MET A 302 -19.16 21.24 14.47
CA MET A 302 -18.47 22.27 13.69
C MET A 302 -17.04 21.85 13.35
N GLU A 303 -16.32 21.18 14.25
CA GLU A 303 -15.01 20.56 13.98
C GLU A 303 -15.15 19.47 12.89
N PHE A 304 -16.19 18.64 12.95
CA PHE A 304 -16.47 17.65 11.93
C PHE A 304 -16.68 18.29 10.55
N LEU A 305 -17.53 19.33 10.45
CA LEU A 305 -17.77 20.08 9.22
C LEU A 305 -16.46 20.68 8.67
N GLN A 306 -15.65 21.28 9.55
CA GLN A 306 -14.40 21.92 9.20
C GLN A 306 -13.39 20.91 8.66
N SER A 307 -13.23 19.78 9.34
CA SER A 307 -12.37 18.67 8.91
C SER A 307 -12.81 18.13 7.52
N ALA A 308 -14.11 17.87 7.35
CA ALA A 308 -14.64 17.37 6.09
C ALA A 308 -14.41 18.35 4.92
N ARG A 309 -14.52 19.65 5.16
CA ARG A 309 -14.23 20.70 4.16
C ARG A 309 -12.74 20.78 3.80
N ILE A 310 -11.86 20.68 4.81
CA ILE A 310 -10.41 20.64 4.59
C ILE A 310 -10.06 19.43 3.74
N ASP A 311 -10.62 18.27 4.05
CA ASP A 311 -10.37 17.04 3.32
C ASP A 311 -10.87 17.12 1.88
N CYS A 312 -12.07 17.66 1.64
CA CYS A 312 -12.59 17.91 0.31
C CYS A 312 -11.69 18.85 -0.50
N ALA A 313 -11.23 19.96 0.12
CA ALA A 313 -10.35 20.92 -0.55
C ALA A 313 -9.00 20.31 -0.90
N ARG A 314 -8.41 19.52 0.01
CA ARG A 314 -7.16 18.81 -0.23
C ARG A 314 -7.30 17.85 -1.40
N ASN A 315 -8.40 17.08 -1.44
CA ASN A 315 -8.68 16.17 -2.54
C ASN A 315 -8.75 16.90 -3.89
N LEU A 316 -9.50 17.97 -3.95
CA LEU A 316 -9.62 18.76 -5.18
C LEU A 316 -8.28 19.35 -5.63
N LEU A 317 -7.42 19.78 -4.70
CA LEU A 317 -6.08 20.28 -5.00
C LEU A 317 -5.12 19.19 -5.50
N GLU A 318 -5.27 17.97 -5.03
CA GLU A 318 -4.40 16.85 -5.39
C GLU A 318 -4.86 16.12 -6.66
N THR A 319 -6.16 16.12 -6.96
CA THR A 319 -6.74 15.31 -8.04
C THR A 319 -7.20 16.13 -9.25
N SER A 320 -7.14 17.46 -9.19
CA SER A 320 -7.61 18.34 -10.28
C SER A 320 -6.72 19.57 -10.43
N ASP A 321 -6.77 20.16 -11.64
CA ASP A 321 -6.14 21.46 -11.95
C ASP A 321 -7.10 22.64 -11.74
N LEU A 322 -8.09 22.51 -10.86
CA LEU A 322 -9.08 23.54 -10.61
C LEU A 322 -8.44 24.79 -9.99
N PRO A 323 -8.85 26.00 -10.40
CA PRO A 323 -8.42 27.23 -9.74
C PRO A 323 -8.74 27.22 -8.23
N LEU A 324 -7.85 27.76 -7.38
CA LEU A 324 -8.03 27.81 -5.94
C LEU A 324 -9.38 28.39 -5.50
N LYS A 325 -9.94 29.35 -6.25
CA LYS A 325 -11.25 29.91 -5.97
C LYS A 325 -12.37 28.88 -6.15
N THR A 326 -12.26 28.05 -7.18
CA THR A 326 -13.23 26.97 -7.46
C THR A 326 -13.10 25.86 -6.40
N VAL A 327 -11.87 25.51 -6.00
CA VAL A 327 -11.63 24.55 -4.91
C VAL A 327 -12.26 25.03 -3.62
N ALA A 328 -11.99 26.29 -3.20
CA ALA A 328 -12.55 26.86 -1.98
C ALA A 328 -14.10 26.84 -2.01
N PHE A 329 -14.71 27.18 -3.13
CA PHE A 329 -16.16 27.15 -3.27
C PHE A 329 -16.75 25.76 -3.18
N LYS A 330 -16.20 24.80 -3.96
CA LYS A 330 -16.68 23.41 -4.00
C LYS A 330 -16.52 22.67 -2.68
N SER A 331 -15.52 23.05 -1.90
CA SER A 331 -15.28 22.48 -0.56
C SER A 331 -16.00 23.25 0.55
N GLY A 332 -16.87 24.20 0.22
CA GLY A 332 -17.70 24.93 1.17
C GLY A 332 -16.99 26.03 1.96
N PHE A 333 -15.81 26.46 1.53
CA PHE A 333 -15.15 27.64 2.10
C PHE A 333 -15.69 28.92 1.45
N GLY A 334 -16.09 29.88 2.24
CA GLY A 334 -16.58 31.17 1.73
C GLY A 334 -15.51 32.01 1.04
N SER A 335 -14.22 31.70 1.22
CA SER A 335 -13.12 32.38 0.54
C SER A 335 -11.82 31.55 0.55
N VAL A 336 -10.96 31.82 -0.45
CA VAL A 336 -9.60 31.23 -0.50
C VAL A 336 -8.77 31.60 0.72
N ARG A 337 -8.96 32.81 1.29
CA ARG A 337 -8.25 33.26 2.49
C ARG A 337 -8.59 32.39 3.69
N HIS A 338 -9.88 32.12 3.90
CA HIS A 338 -10.34 31.25 4.98
C HIS A 338 -9.86 29.82 4.81
N MET A 339 -9.94 29.28 3.59
CA MET A 339 -9.38 27.97 3.27
C MET A 339 -7.88 27.88 3.63
N ARG A 340 -7.06 28.86 3.17
CA ARG A 340 -5.62 28.89 3.47
C ARG A 340 -5.30 28.98 4.95
N PHE A 341 -6.07 29.77 5.70
CA PHE A 341 -5.89 29.92 7.15
C PHE A 341 -6.00 28.54 7.85
N LEU A 342 -7.02 27.78 7.53
CA LEU A 342 -7.27 26.46 8.13
C LEU A 342 -6.30 25.36 7.66
N PHE A 343 -5.61 25.56 6.53
CA PHE A 343 -4.53 24.65 6.10
C PHE A 343 -3.20 24.91 6.80
N SER A 344 -3.07 26.01 7.55
CA SER A 344 -1.85 26.39 8.27
C SER A 344 -1.90 26.09 9.78
N GLU A 345 -3.06 25.71 10.31
CA GLU A 345 -3.24 25.19 11.66
C GLU A 345 -3.05 23.66 11.70
#